data_f0f2e8bfa171625fc7940375290de115
#
_entry.id   f0f2e8bfa171625fc7940375290de115
#
_cell.length_a   1.000
_cell.length_b   1.000
_cell.length_c   1.000
_cell.angle_alpha   90.00
_cell.angle_beta   90.00
_cell.angle_gamma   90.00
#
_symmetry.space_group_name_H-M   'P 1'
#
loop_
_entity.id
_entity.type
_entity.pdbx_description
1 polymer ?
#
loop_
_entity_poly.entity_id
_entity_poly.type
_entity_poly.pdbx_seq_one_letter_code
_entity_poly.pdbx_strand_id
1 'polypeptide(L)'
;KIPVLRMGNIQDGQLDFSKLKYYPNDWKHFKTFELVDGDVLFNRTNSAELVGKTAVYYDHYPSAVFAGYLIRIELFENTYIPSLLSNYINSIFGKLYIRKVVTQQVGQANVNSTKLTMIPLPLMSFEEQKEIHSQLELYFSLIKNTENIVNSLLSKLETLYSTILKKTFEGKLVLQDPNDEPVEVLLQKIKQDKEQ
;
A
#
# COMPACT_ATOMS: atom_id res chain seq x y z
N LYS A 1 -12.76 22.55 -4.93
CA LYS A 1 -12.61 21.44 -5.91
C LYS A 1 -12.94 20.13 -5.22
N ILE A 2 -13.71 19.27 -5.88
CA ILE A 2 -14.18 17.98 -5.34
C ILE A 2 -13.14 16.90 -5.64
N PRO A 3 -12.57 16.23 -4.61
CA PRO A 3 -11.65 15.11 -4.82
C PRO A 3 -12.33 13.95 -5.55
N VAL A 4 -11.61 13.32 -6.49
CA VAL A 4 -12.10 12.18 -7.26
C VAL A 4 -11.20 10.98 -7.04
N LEU A 5 -11.73 9.94 -6.40
CA LEU A 5 -11.05 8.66 -6.25
C LEU A 5 -11.11 7.85 -7.54
N ARG A 6 -10.00 7.27 -7.92
CA ARG A 6 -9.80 6.47 -9.12
C ARG A 6 -9.10 5.16 -8.77
N MET A 7 -8.95 4.28 -9.74
CA MET A 7 -8.29 2.97 -9.58
C MET A 7 -6.92 3.05 -8.90
N GLY A 8 -6.12 4.10 -9.15
CA GLY A 8 -4.80 4.29 -8.53
C GLY A 8 -4.85 4.76 -7.07
N ASN A 9 -6.02 5.14 -6.58
CA ASN A 9 -6.20 5.57 -5.19
C ASN A 9 -6.57 4.42 -4.25
N ILE A 10 -6.71 3.19 -4.75
CA ILE A 10 -6.87 1.98 -3.92
C ILE A 10 -5.52 1.28 -3.83
N GLN A 11 -4.87 1.35 -2.67
CA GLN A 11 -3.57 0.75 -2.40
C GLN A 11 -3.64 -0.06 -1.10
N ASP A 12 -3.21 -1.31 -1.16
CA ASP A 12 -3.10 -2.23 -0.01
C ASP A 12 -4.36 -2.30 0.89
N GLY A 13 -5.54 -2.28 0.24
CA GLY A 13 -6.83 -2.33 0.93
C GLY A 13 -7.28 -1.00 1.56
N GLN A 14 -6.56 0.09 1.31
CA GLN A 14 -6.85 1.43 1.84
C GLN A 14 -6.97 2.46 0.72
N LEU A 15 -7.59 3.61 1.04
CA LEU A 15 -7.69 4.74 0.13
C LEU A 15 -6.49 5.68 0.30
N ASP A 16 -5.80 5.93 -0.80
CA ASP A 16 -4.68 6.88 -0.87
C ASP A 16 -5.14 8.22 -1.45
N PHE A 17 -5.13 9.26 -0.63
CA PHE A 17 -5.49 10.63 -1.00
C PHE A 17 -4.29 11.49 -1.42
N SER A 18 -3.10 10.94 -1.53
CA SER A 18 -1.88 11.69 -1.86
C SER A 18 -1.86 12.25 -3.29
N LYS A 19 -2.48 11.54 -4.25
CA LYS A 19 -2.49 11.89 -5.69
C LYS A 19 -3.90 11.91 -6.25
N LEU A 20 -4.64 12.99 -5.96
CA LEU A 20 -6.03 13.14 -6.37
C LEU A 20 -6.16 13.89 -7.70
N LYS A 21 -7.24 13.59 -8.43
CA LYS A 21 -7.85 14.47 -9.43
C LYS A 21 -9.04 15.18 -8.80
N TYR A 22 -9.50 16.25 -9.44
CA TYR A 22 -10.55 17.08 -8.89
C TYR A 22 -11.57 17.43 -9.97
N TYR A 23 -12.84 17.45 -9.59
CA TYR A 23 -13.91 18.11 -10.31
C TYR A 23 -14.12 19.54 -9.83
N PRO A 24 -14.75 20.41 -10.64
CA PRO A 24 -15.22 21.73 -10.20
C PRO A 24 -16.22 21.60 -9.02
N ASN A 25 -16.30 22.61 -8.16
CA ASN A 25 -17.22 22.60 -7.03
C ASN A 25 -18.71 22.55 -7.43
N ASP A 26 -19.04 23.05 -8.62
CA ASP A 26 -20.37 23.09 -9.20
C ASP A 26 -20.73 21.86 -10.05
N TRP A 27 -19.96 20.77 -9.91
CA TRP A 27 -20.22 19.53 -10.64
C TRP A 27 -21.58 18.94 -10.25
N LYS A 28 -22.51 18.95 -11.25
CA LYS A 28 -23.94 18.65 -11.04
C LYS A 28 -24.23 17.25 -10.49
N HIS A 29 -23.32 16.30 -10.70
CA HIS A 29 -23.50 14.91 -10.26
C HIS A 29 -22.89 14.62 -8.88
N PHE A 30 -22.42 15.64 -8.16
CA PHE A 30 -21.75 15.45 -6.86
C PHE A 30 -22.57 14.54 -5.93
N LYS A 31 -23.84 14.88 -5.70
CA LYS A 31 -24.73 14.11 -4.80
C LYS A 31 -24.94 12.65 -5.18
N THR A 32 -24.85 12.33 -6.47
CA THR A 32 -25.01 10.96 -6.98
C THR A 32 -23.76 10.11 -6.70
N PHE A 33 -22.57 10.73 -6.72
CA PHE A 33 -21.30 10.04 -6.62
C PHE A 33 -20.56 10.37 -5.31
N GLU A 34 -21.15 11.17 -4.44
CA GLU A 34 -20.61 11.45 -3.11
C GLU A 34 -20.52 10.15 -2.31
N LEU A 35 -19.36 9.94 -1.71
CA LEU A 35 -19.09 8.78 -0.87
C LEU A 35 -19.54 9.04 0.55
N VAL A 36 -20.06 8.01 1.18
CA VAL A 36 -20.51 8.02 2.58
C VAL A 36 -19.78 6.93 3.37
N ASP A 37 -19.79 7.04 4.68
CA ASP A 37 -19.17 6.06 5.58
C ASP A 37 -19.64 4.62 5.28
N GLY A 38 -18.68 3.71 5.20
CA GLY A 38 -18.95 2.30 4.91
C GLY A 38 -19.08 1.94 3.43
N ASP A 39 -19.04 2.91 2.49
CA ASP A 39 -19.00 2.60 1.06
C ASP A 39 -17.76 1.77 0.72
N VAL A 40 -17.94 0.61 0.08
CA VAL A 40 -16.83 -0.21 -0.40
C VAL A 40 -16.58 0.07 -1.88
N LEU A 41 -15.39 0.56 -2.20
CA LEU A 41 -14.99 0.84 -3.58
C LEU A 41 -14.25 -0.38 -4.16
N PHE A 42 -14.73 -0.84 -5.31
CA PHE A 42 -14.16 -1.96 -6.06
C PHE A 42 -13.56 -1.47 -7.37
N ASN A 43 -12.30 -1.77 -7.62
CA ASN A 43 -11.62 -1.45 -8.87
C ASN A 43 -12.03 -2.43 -9.97
N ARG A 44 -13.00 -1.99 -10.82
CA ARG A 44 -13.58 -2.83 -11.86
C ARG A 44 -12.72 -2.98 -13.12
N THR A 45 -11.83 -2.03 -13.39
CA THR A 45 -11.06 -1.96 -14.65
C THR A 45 -9.62 -1.59 -14.36
N ASN A 46 -8.70 -2.51 -14.67
CA ASN A 46 -7.26 -2.29 -14.52
C ASN A 46 -6.48 -3.37 -15.31
N SER A 47 -5.17 -3.48 -15.09
CA SER A 47 -4.42 -4.69 -15.48
C SER A 47 -4.99 -5.93 -14.78
N ALA A 48 -4.71 -7.12 -15.32
CA ALA A 48 -5.20 -8.39 -14.75
C ALA A 48 -4.77 -8.62 -13.29
N GLU A 49 -3.65 -8.00 -12.87
CA GLU A 49 -3.09 -8.10 -11.51
C GLU A 49 -3.76 -7.13 -10.52
N LEU A 50 -4.24 -6.00 -11.01
CA LEU A 50 -4.73 -4.89 -10.19
C LEU A 50 -6.24 -4.76 -10.16
N VAL A 51 -6.96 -5.43 -11.08
CA VAL A 51 -8.42 -5.50 -11.07
C VAL A 51 -8.89 -6.24 -9.82
N GLY A 52 -9.96 -5.74 -9.20
CA GLY A 52 -10.52 -6.35 -8.01
C GLY A 52 -9.98 -5.83 -6.68
N LYS A 53 -9.02 -4.90 -6.68
CA LYS A 53 -8.65 -4.21 -5.44
C LYS A 53 -9.84 -3.48 -4.85
N THR A 54 -10.00 -3.58 -3.53
CA THR A 54 -11.08 -2.89 -2.80
C THR A 54 -10.53 -2.11 -1.62
N ALA A 55 -11.25 -1.05 -1.25
CA ALA A 55 -11.03 -0.31 -0.02
C ALA A 55 -12.36 0.26 0.49
N VAL A 56 -12.45 0.54 1.77
CA VAL A 56 -13.62 1.16 2.40
C VAL A 56 -13.39 2.65 2.53
N TYR A 57 -14.43 3.42 2.24
CA TYR A 57 -14.46 4.85 2.53
C TYR A 57 -15.02 5.07 3.95
N TYR A 58 -14.39 5.97 4.70
CA TYR A 58 -14.76 6.32 6.07
C TYR A 58 -14.91 7.84 6.22
N ASP A 59 -15.77 8.30 7.12
CA ASP A 59 -16.06 9.71 7.36
C ASP A 59 -14.84 10.55 7.80
N HIS A 60 -13.79 9.92 8.30
CA HIS A 60 -12.55 10.63 8.62
C HIS A 60 -11.75 11.06 7.37
N TYR A 61 -12.12 10.55 6.17
CA TYR A 61 -11.55 11.01 4.91
C TYR A 61 -12.20 12.32 4.43
N PRO A 62 -11.49 13.13 3.64
CA PRO A 62 -12.10 14.28 2.98
C PRO A 62 -13.25 13.86 2.08
N SER A 63 -14.37 14.65 2.08
CA SER A 63 -15.48 14.41 1.16
C SER A 63 -14.99 14.24 -0.27
N ALA A 64 -15.40 13.15 -0.92
CA ALA A 64 -14.92 12.74 -2.22
C ALA A 64 -16.01 12.08 -3.05
N VAL A 65 -15.76 12.00 -4.35
CA VAL A 65 -16.54 11.21 -5.31
C VAL A 65 -15.64 10.15 -5.96
N PHE A 66 -16.22 9.22 -6.69
CA PHE A 66 -15.47 8.17 -7.38
C PHE A 66 -15.67 8.20 -8.88
N ALA A 67 -14.67 7.75 -9.64
CA ALA A 67 -14.69 7.69 -11.08
C ALA A 67 -15.28 6.36 -11.58
N GLY A 68 -15.79 6.35 -12.83
CA GLY A 68 -16.45 5.19 -13.45
C GLY A 68 -15.60 3.91 -13.60
N TYR A 69 -14.32 3.96 -13.29
CA TYR A 69 -13.45 2.78 -13.17
C TYR A 69 -13.63 2.02 -11.84
N LEU A 70 -14.38 2.59 -10.90
CA LEU A 70 -14.74 1.98 -9.63
C LEU A 70 -16.23 1.63 -9.63
N ILE A 71 -16.57 0.59 -8.89
CA ILE A 71 -17.93 0.25 -8.50
C ILE A 71 -18.04 0.55 -7.00
N ARG A 72 -19.06 1.30 -6.61
CA ARG A 72 -19.46 1.46 -5.21
C ARG A 72 -20.38 0.30 -4.83
N ILE A 73 -20.04 -0.35 -3.73
CA ILE A 73 -20.86 -1.39 -3.10
C ILE A 73 -21.42 -0.76 -1.82
N GLU A 74 -22.73 -0.61 -1.79
CA GLU A 74 -23.49 -0.19 -0.62
C GLU A 74 -24.00 -1.43 0.09
N LEU A 75 -23.77 -1.53 1.39
CA LEU A 75 -24.23 -2.64 2.20
C LEU A 75 -25.49 -2.22 2.98
N PHE A 76 -26.41 -3.15 3.13
CA PHE A 76 -27.54 -2.93 4.03
C PHE A 76 -27.06 -2.94 5.49
N GLU A 77 -27.64 -2.11 6.32
CA GLU A 77 -27.31 -2.04 7.74
C GLU A 77 -27.38 -3.41 8.41
N ASN A 78 -26.40 -3.69 9.26
CA ASN A 78 -26.32 -4.93 10.05
C ASN A 78 -26.31 -6.25 9.24
N THR A 79 -26.04 -6.19 7.94
CA THR A 79 -25.93 -7.41 7.11
C THR A 79 -24.50 -7.88 6.99
N TYR A 80 -23.57 -7.01 6.66
CA TYR A 80 -22.15 -7.33 6.50
C TYR A 80 -21.28 -6.14 6.85
N ILE A 81 -20.17 -6.35 7.55
CA ILE A 81 -19.22 -5.30 7.93
C ILE A 81 -18.40 -4.91 6.70
N PRO A 82 -18.37 -3.62 6.28
CA PRO A 82 -17.69 -3.17 5.06
C PRO A 82 -16.21 -3.56 4.97
N SER A 83 -15.47 -3.46 6.07
CA SER A 83 -14.07 -3.86 6.12
C SER A 83 -13.87 -5.36 5.93
N LEU A 84 -14.75 -6.21 6.48
CA LEU A 84 -14.71 -7.65 6.25
C LEU A 84 -14.97 -8.00 4.79
N LEU A 85 -15.94 -7.33 4.14
CA LEU A 85 -16.17 -7.51 2.71
C LEU A 85 -14.94 -7.11 1.89
N SER A 86 -14.37 -5.96 2.17
CA SER A 86 -13.15 -5.50 1.49
C SER A 86 -11.99 -6.47 1.71
N ASN A 87 -11.76 -6.91 2.93
CA ASN A 87 -10.71 -7.87 3.27
C ASN A 87 -10.93 -9.22 2.58
N TYR A 88 -12.17 -9.70 2.52
CA TYR A 88 -12.51 -10.94 1.82
C TYR A 88 -12.23 -10.83 0.32
N ILE A 89 -12.67 -9.77 -0.34
CA ILE A 89 -12.43 -9.55 -1.77
C ILE A 89 -10.92 -9.43 -2.07
N ASN A 90 -10.16 -8.76 -1.21
CA ASN A 90 -8.70 -8.63 -1.33
C ASN A 90 -7.94 -9.93 -0.98
N SER A 91 -8.58 -10.89 -0.31
CA SER A 91 -7.99 -12.17 0.06
C SER A 91 -7.72 -13.07 -1.14
N ILE A 92 -7.04 -14.20 -0.89
CA ILE A 92 -6.80 -15.22 -1.91
C ILE A 92 -8.13 -15.76 -2.49
N PHE A 93 -9.18 -15.90 -1.67
CA PHE A 93 -10.48 -16.43 -2.11
C PHE A 93 -11.19 -15.46 -3.05
N GLY A 94 -11.27 -14.18 -2.70
CA GLY A 94 -11.82 -13.14 -3.55
C GLY A 94 -11.04 -13.01 -4.86
N LYS A 95 -9.71 -13.00 -4.79
CA LYS A 95 -8.84 -12.94 -5.98
C LYS A 95 -9.02 -14.14 -6.91
N LEU A 96 -9.20 -15.35 -6.37
CA LEU A 96 -9.47 -16.54 -7.18
C LEU A 96 -10.81 -16.42 -7.92
N TYR A 97 -11.86 -15.94 -7.24
CA TYR A 97 -13.14 -15.68 -7.89
C TYR A 97 -13.01 -14.64 -9.00
N ILE A 98 -12.39 -13.50 -8.73
CA ILE A 98 -12.19 -12.41 -9.68
C ILE A 98 -11.44 -12.90 -10.92
N ARG A 99 -10.35 -13.66 -10.76
CA ARG A 99 -9.60 -14.27 -11.87
C ARG A 99 -10.45 -15.17 -12.75
N LYS A 100 -11.42 -15.89 -12.17
CA LYS A 100 -12.33 -16.78 -12.89
C LYS A 100 -13.36 -16.01 -13.71
N VAL A 101 -13.84 -14.86 -13.24
CA VAL A 101 -14.94 -14.10 -13.85
C VAL A 101 -14.49 -12.90 -14.68
N VAL A 102 -13.25 -12.49 -14.54
CA VAL A 102 -12.67 -11.34 -15.26
C VAL A 102 -12.77 -11.56 -16.78
N THR A 103 -13.15 -10.50 -17.49
CA THR A 103 -13.09 -10.48 -18.96
C THR A 103 -11.83 -9.72 -19.37
N GLN A 104 -10.96 -10.40 -20.10
CA GLN A 104 -9.74 -9.78 -20.63
C GLN A 104 -9.99 -9.29 -22.07
N GLN A 105 -9.64 -8.04 -22.30
CA GLN A 105 -9.49 -7.46 -23.63
C GLN A 105 -8.06 -6.94 -23.76
N VAL A 106 -7.59 -6.65 -24.97
CA VAL A 106 -6.20 -6.23 -25.21
C VAL A 106 -5.78 -5.14 -24.23
N GLY A 107 -4.92 -5.50 -23.26
CA GLY A 107 -4.34 -4.57 -22.28
C GLY A 107 -5.22 -4.22 -21.06
N GLN A 108 -6.46 -4.67 -20.99
CA GLN A 108 -7.35 -4.36 -19.85
C GLN A 108 -8.14 -5.58 -19.38
N ALA A 109 -8.27 -5.71 -18.08
CA ALA A 109 -9.15 -6.65 -17.40
C ALA A 109 -10.36 -5.90 -16.82
N ASN A 110 -11.55 -6.47 -16.93
CA ASN A 110 -12.79 -5.85 -16.46
C ASN A 110 -13.69 -6.87 -15.74
N VAL A 111 -14.25 -6.44 -14.60
CA VAL A 111 -15.31 -7.14 -13.88
C VAL A 111 -16.53 -6.22 -13.83
N ASN A 112 -17.64 -6.66 -14.38
CA ASN A 112 -18.89 -5.90 -14.33
C ASN A 112 -19.62 -6.12 -12.98
N SER A 113 -20.59 -5.24 -12.70
CA SER A 113 -21.37 -5.31 -11.45
C SER A 113 -22.12 -6.62 -11.27
N THR A 114 -22.70 -7.18 -12.33
CA THR A 114 -23.42 -8.46 -12.29
C THR A 114 -22.51 -9.61 -11.84
N LYS A 115 -21.26 -9.65 -12.33
CA LYS A 115 -20.28 -10.65 -11.88
C LYS A 115 -19.85 -10.40 -10.44
N LEU A 116 -19.74 -9.14 -10.04
CA LEU A 116 -19.37 -8.80 -8.67
C LEU A 116 -20.45 -9.20 -7.67
N THR A 117 -21.73 -9.02 -7.98
CA THR A 117 -22.84 -9.42 -7.09
C THR A 117 -22.96 -10.94 -6.89
N MET A 118 -22.34 -11.74 -7.76
CA MET A 118 -22.30 -13.21 -7.65
C MET A 118 -21.10 -13.74 -6.86
N ILE A 119 -20.32 -12.87 -6.23
CA ILE A 119 -19.18 -13.30 -5.41
C ILE A 119 -19.69 -14.15 -4.23
N PRO A 120 -19.18 -15.37 -4.02
CA PRO A 120 -19.57 -16.18 -2.88
C PRO A 120 -18.99 -15.56 -1.61
N LEU A 121 -19.85 -15.21 -0.66
CA LEU A 121 -19.44 -14.67 0.63
C LEU A 121 -19.69 -15.71 1.73
N PRO A 122 -18.81 -15.82 2.73
CA PRO A 122 -19.07 -16.63 3.90
C PRO A 122 -20.23 -16.01 4.68
N LEU A 123 -21.24 -16.83 5.01
CA LEU A 123 -22.35 -16.41 5.85
C LEU A 123 -21.97 -16.60 7.31
N MET A 124 -22.15 -15.56 8.09
CA MET A 124 -21.90 -15.54 9.53
C MET A 124 -22.84 -14.54 10.21
N SER A 125 -23.15 -14.75 11.48
CA SER A 125 -23.96 -13.82 12.26
C SER A 125 -23.25 -12.46 12.37
N PHE A 126 -24.01 -11.38 12.59
CA PHE A 126 -23.40 -10.05 12.72
C PHE A 126 -22.49 -9.95 13.96
N GLU A 127 -22.79 -10.66 15.03
CA GLU A 127 -21.93 -10.73 16.22
C GLU A 127 -20.61 -11.47 15.93
N GLU A 128 -20.66 -12.58 15.18
CA GLU A 128 -19.46 -13.28 14.74
C GLU A 128 -18.60 -12.40 13.82
N GLN A 129 -19.22 -11.61 12.93
CA GLN A 129 -18.50 -10.65 12.10
C GLN A 129 -17.76 -9.60 12.93
N LYS A 130 -18.37 -9.08 14.01
CA LYS A 130 -17.72 -8.11 14.92
C LYS A 130 -16.49 -8.72 15.58
N GLU A 131 -16.60 -9.95 16.05
CA GLU A 131 -15.47 -10.64 16.69
C GLU A 131 -14.33 -10.85 15.69
N ILE A 132 -14.64 -11.37 14.50
CA ILE A 132 -13.64 -11.57 13.42
C ILE A 132 -13.01 -10.23 13.02
N HIS A 133 -13.81 -9.17 12.87
CA HIS A 133 -13.30 -7.84 12.55
C HIS A 133 -12.33 -7.34 13.62
N SER A 134 -12.69 -7.45 14.89
CA SER A 134 -11.84 -7.02 16.01
C SER A 134 -10.50 -7.76 16.01
N GLN A 135 -10.51 -9.07 15.78
CA GLN A 135 -9.29 -9.88 15.71
C GLN A 135 -8.43 -9.50 14.49
N LEU A 136 -9.03 -9.28 13.32
CA LEU A 136 -8.29 -8.86 12.13
C LEU A 136 -7.63 -7.49 12.32
N GLU A 137 -8.32 -6.51 12.91
CA GLU A 137 -7.74 -5.20 13.21
C GLU A 137 -6.54 -5.32 14.15
N LEU A 138 -6.63 -6.19 15.18
CA LEU A 138 -5.49 -6.46 16.06
C LEU A 138 -4.31 -7.03 15.28
N TYR A 139 -4.52 -8.06 14.45
CA TYR A 139 -3.44 -8.65 13.67
C TYR A 139 -2.84 -7.68 12.65
N PHE A 140 -3.66 -6.90 11.95
CA PHE A 140 -3.15 -5.89 11.01
C PHE A 140 -2.34 -4.81 11.72
N SER A 141 -2.75 -4.39 12.92
CA SER A 141 -1.98 -3.46 13.75
C SER A 141 -0.60 -4.06 14.14
N LEU A 142 -0.56 -5.32 14.55
CA LEU A 142 0.69 -6.01 14.88
C LEU A 142 1.62 -6.15 13.67
N ILE A 143 1.06 -6.52 12.51
CA ILE A 143 1.82 -6.59 11.26
C ILE A 143 2.41 -5.23 10.91
N LYS A 144 1.59 -4.17 10.96
CA LYS A 144 2.04 -2.82 10.64
C LYS A 144 3.15 -2.33 11.56
N ASN A 145 3.03 -2.59 12.87
CA ASN A 145 4.07 -2.27 13.84
C ASN A 145 5.37 -3.02 13.53
N THR A 146 5.28 -4.30 13.19
CA THR A 146 6.43 -5.13 12.83
C THR A 146 7.11 -4.61 11.57
N GLU A 147 6.35 -4.28 10.53
CA GLU A 147 6.87 -3.65 9.30
C GLU A 147 7.63 -2.34 9.60
N ASN A 148 7.06 -1.48 10.45
CA ASN A 148 7.71 -0.23 10.85
C ASN A 148 9.04 -0.47 11.57
N ILE A 149 9.10 -1.46 12.47
CA ILE A 149 10.33 -1.84 13.17
C ILE A 149 11.37 -2.35 12.17
N VAL A 150 11.00 -3.25 11.27
CA VAL A 150 11.90 -3.80 10.24
C VAL A 150 12.46 -2.69 9.36
N ASN A 151 11.61 -1.79 8.86
CA ASN A 151 12.04 -0.66 8.03
C ASN A 151 13.00 0.28 8.78
N SER A 152 12.74 0.54 10.05
CA SER A 152 13.64 1.32 10.90
C SER A 152 15.00 0.65 11.09
N LEU A 153 15.02 -0.67 11.29
CA LEU A 153 16.27 -1.45 11.42
C LEU A 153 17.07 -1.47 10.12
N LEU A 154 16.41 -1.64 8.98
CA LEU A 154 17.06 -1.56 7.67
C LEU A 154 17.75 -0.21 7.45
N SER A 155 17.07 0.90 7.74
CA SER A 155 17.66 2.23 7.64
C SER A 155 18.87 2.43 8.58
N LYS A 156 18.81 1.88 9.81
CA LYS A 156 19.94 1.89 10.75
C LYS A 156 21.13 1.09 10.23
N LEU A 157 20.88 -0.08 9.61
CA LEU A 157 21.93 -0.90 9.01
C LEU A 157 22.63 -0.18 7.85
N GLU A 158 21.88 0.49 6.98
CA GLU A 158 22.46 1.30 5.89
C GLU A 158 23.33 2.43 6.43
N THR A 159 22.86 3.10 7.50
CA THR A 159 23.64 4.16 8.17
C THR A 159 24.91 3.59 8.81
N LEU A 160 24.82 2.44 9.47
CA LEU A 160 25.97 1.77 10.07
C LEU A 160 27.00 1.38 9.02
N TYR A 161 26.53 0.78 7.91
CA TYR A 161 27.41 0.40 6.78
C TYR A 161 28.17 1.61 6.23
N SER A 162 27.47 2.70 5.96
CA SER A 162 28.07 3.96 5.50
C SER A 162 29.07 4.53 6.50
N THR A 163 28.76 4.44 7.80
CA THR A 163 29.64 4.91 8.87
C THR A 163 30.92 4.09 8.98
N ILE A 164 30.80 2.75 8.84
CA ILE A 164 31.98 1.85 8.83
C ILE A 164 32.89 2.20 7.66
N LEU A 165 32.32 2.30 6.44
CA LEU A 165 33.10 2.67 5.25
C LEU A 165 33.80 4.02 5.43
N LYS A 166 33.08 5.02 5.93
CA LYS A 166 33.66 6.35 6.19
C LYS A 166 34.83 6.25 7.16
N LYS A 167 34.66 5.58 8.30
CA LYS A 167 35.74 5.41 9.29
C LYS A 167 36.93 4.64 8.73
N THR A 168 36.68 3.64 7.87
CA THR A 168 37.73 2.88 7.19
C THR A 168 38.59 3.78 6.33
N PHE A 169 37.97 4.57 5.43
CA PHE A 169 38.70 5.46 4.52
C PHE A 169 39.32 6.70 5.21
N GLU A 170 38.81 7.08 6.37
CA GLU A 170 39.40 8.11 7.22
C GLU A 170 40.54 7.55 8.14
N GLY A 171 40.84 6.26 8.07
CA GLY A 171 41.82 5.62 8.96
C GLY A 171 41.43 5.58 10.44
N LYS A 172 40.12 5.69 10.73
CA LYS A 172 39.58 5.77 12.10
C LYS A 172 38.87 4.49 12.55
N LEU A 173 38.86 3.44 11.73
CA LEU A 173 38.19 2.18 12.07
C LEU A 173 39.01 1.35 13.07
N VAL A 174 40.32 1.38 12.91
CA VAL A 174 41.28 0.71 13.80
C VAL A 174 42.12 1.78 14.49
N LEU A 175 42.43 1.56 15.76
CA LEU A 175 43.37 2.42 16.48
C LEU A 175 44.73 2.34 15.78
N GLN A 176 45.31 3.48 15.46
CA GLN A 176 46.65 3.53 14.88
C GLN A 176 47.68 3.13 15.92
N ASP A 177 48.61 2.26 15.56
CA ASP A 177 49.73 1.90 16.38
C ASP A 177 50.77 3.03 16.36
N PRO A 178 51.19 3.59 17.50
CA PRO A 178 52.26 4.61 17.52
C PRO A 178 53.60 4.13 16.94
N ASN A 179 53.78 2.81 16.80
CA ASN A 179 54.99 2.21 16.21
C ASN A 179 54.88 1.98 14.68
N ASP A 180 53.73 2.24 14.10
CA ASP A 180 53.56 2.14 12.64
C ASP A 180 54.40 3.19 11.89
N GLU A 181 54.89 2.79 10.72
CA GLU A 181 55.67 3.70 9.87
C GLU A 181 54.84 4.93 9.47
N PRO A 182 55.32 6.17 9.69
CA PRO A 182 54.61 7.39 9.29
C PRO A 182 54.29 7.41 7.80
N VAL A 183 53.13 7.95 7.45
CA VAL A 183 52.63 8.03 6.04
C VAL A 183 53.61 8.78 5.14
N GLU A 184 54.30 9.79 5.66
CA GLU A 184 55.30 10.55 4.94
C GLU A 184 56.46 9.70 4.45
N VAL A 185 56.91 8.74 5.24
CA VAL A 185 57.99 7.80 4.86
C VAL A 185 57.53 6.88 3.75
N LEU A 186 56.30 6.34 3.86
CA LEU A 186 55.69 5.51 2.81
C LEU A 186 55.53 6.29 1.48
N LEU A 187 55.08 7.53 1.56
CA LEU A 187 54.96 8.40 0.37
C LEU A 187 56.30 8.72 -0.30
N GLN A 188 57.38 8.87 0.49
CA GLN A 188 58.70 9.07 -0.06
C GLN A 188 59.22 7.82 -0.80
N LYS A 189 59.00 6.62 -0.22
CA LYS A 189 59.35 5.35 -0.87
C LYS A 189 58.64 5.21 -2.22
N ILE A 190 57.30 5.44 -2.24
CA ILE A 190 56.50 5.35 -3.47
C ILE A 190 56.99 6.34 -4.55
N LYS A 191 57.40 7.53 -4.17
CA LYS A 191 57.96 8.53 -5.12
C LYS A 191 59.30 8.05 -5.71
N GLN A 192 60.23 7.52 -4.88
CA GLN A 192 61.50 6.98 -5.32
C GLN A 192 61.35 5.80 -6.28
N ASP A 193 60.36 4.90 -6.02
CA ASP A 193 60.10 3.76 -6.87
C ASP A 193 59.47 4.13 -8.22
N LYS A 194 58.88 5.33 -8.35
CA LYS A 194 58.31 5.83 -9.60
C LYS A 194 59.35 6.58 -10.47
N GLU A 195 60.50 6.95 -9.92
CA GLU A 195 61.58 7.67 -10.63
C GLU A 195 62.66 6.70 -11.14
N GLN A 196 62.52 5.40 -10.88
CA GLN A 196 63.29 4.31 -11.48
C GLN A 196 62.54 3.66 -12.65
#